data_296066d5866d9cf2b198be0436b0539d
#
_entry.id   296066d5866d9cf2b198be0436b0539d
#
_cell.length_a   1.000
_cell.length_b   1.000
_cell.length_c   1.000
_cell.angle_alpha   90.00
_cell.angle_beta   90.00
_cell.angle_gamma   90.00
#
_symmetry.space_group_name_H-M   'P 1'
#
loop_
_entity.id
_entity.type
_entity.pdbx_description
1 polymer ?
#
loop_
_entity_poly.entity_id
_entity_poly.type
_entity_poly.pdbx_seq_one_letter_code
_entity_poly.pdbx_strand_id
1 'polypeptide(L)'
;MGEARIQGSTAHEIADSIRALIGAGRLAPGEGLPTVRALADALGVNRNTVAAAYRALARAGAVESRGRGGTVVTELLRTEEEGFAAETVLRDLGSGNPDPDLLPLPVLAEVDLRTPALYGDALIDEGLRTWATAWLAEARPGPFELSVTSGAVDALERLLVASLAHGDVVGLEDPCFLSSINVVKLGGYRPFGIPLDEEGMTVAGLRAAIDAGARTVVCTPRAHNPTGISLSAARAAELRAVFAEARHVLIIEDDHYSLLSRRPYHSVIPEGHPRWALVRSMSKFLGPDLRLALLASDADTAAQLRTRLSPGKTWVSRILQRVAVGMLDHPETPAALERAGAHYAERGDALRALLRERGITVRGDDGLNVWVECGVDARAVSEAMMRRGWLVRTGGGFLLEPDEASPQIRLTAHTLDDAELRVLADDLRAAIADARRR
;
A
#
# COMPACT_ATOMS: atom_id res chain seq x y z
N MET A 1 -11.43 -41.43 10.59
CA MET A 1 -11.30 -40.14 9.91
C MET A 1 -10.79 -40.44 8.50
N GLY A 2 -11.66 -40.29 7.48
CA GLY A 2 -11.32 -40.63 6.09
C GLY A 2 -10.25 -39.69 5.56
N GLU A 3 -9.19 -40.26 4.96
CA GLU A 3 -8.18 -39.49 4.22
C GLU A 3 -8.85 -38.60 3.17
N ALA A 4 -8.51 -37.32 3.17
CA ALA A 4 -8.96 -36.36 2.17
C ALA A 4 -8.34 -36.73 0.81
N ARG A 5 -9.09 -37.43 -0.04
CA ARG A 5 -8.60 -37.83 -1.38
C ARG A 5 -9.10 -36.84 -2.42
N ILE A 6 -8.18 -36.30 -3.23
CA ILE A 6 -8.53 -35.58 -4.45
C ILE A 6 -9.27 -36.58 -5.38
N GLN A 7 -10.37 -36.13 -6.00
CA GLN A 7 -11.24 -36.94 -6.85
C GLN A 7 -11.55 -36.20 -8.16
N GLY A 8 -11.99 -36.93 -9.17
CA GLY A 8 -12.43 -36.38 -10.45
C GLY A 8 -11.77 -37.10 -11.65
N SER A 9 -12.45 -37.04 -12.78
CA SER A 9 -12.02 -37.62 -14.05
C SER A 9 -11.71 -36.56 -15.12
N THR A 10 -12.20 -35.33 -14.92
CA THR A 10 -11.95 -34.17 -15.79
C THR A 10 -11.10 -33.12 -15.08
N ALA A 11 -10.48 -32.23 -15.87
CA ALA A 11 -9.69 -31.12 -15.29
C ALA A 11 -10.51 -30.22 -14.37
N HIS A 12 -11.79 -30.02 -14.68
CA HIS A 12 -12.70 -29.23 -13.87
C HIS A 12 -13.02 -29.90 -12.54
N GLU A 13 -13.42 -31.18 -12.59
CA GLU A 13 -13.76 -31.96 -11.37
C GLU A 13 -12.55 -32.07 -10.42
N ILE A 14 -11.33 -32.29 -10.95
CA ILE A 14 -10.11 -32.35 -10.16
C ILE A 14 -9.83 -30.99 -9.50
N ALA A 15 -9.98 -29.90 -10.26
CA ALA A 15 -9.79 -28.56 -9.72
C ALA A 15 -10.82 -28.24 -8.62
N ASP A 16 -12.08 -28.61 -8.81
CA ASP A 16 -13.14 -28.38 -7.83
C ASP A 16 -12.95 -29.23 -6.57
N SER A 17 -12.50 -30.48 -6.74
CA SER A 17 -12.14 -31.35 -5.60
C SER A 17 -11.03 -30.73 -4.75
N ILE A 18 -9.99 -30.21 -5.38
CA ILE A 18 -8.88 -29.55 -4.67
C ILE A 18 -9.37 -28.27 -3.98
N ARG A 19 -10.18 -27.42 -4.66
CA ARG A 19 -10.76 -26.22 -4.03
C ARG A 19 -11.63 -26.58 -2.81
N ALA A 20 -12.44 -27.61 -2.90
CA ALA A 20 -13.26 -28.08 -1.79
C ALA A 20 -12.41 -28.54 -0.60
N LEU A 21 -11.28 -29.21 -0.85
CA LEU A 21 -10.36 -29.64 0.19
C LEU A 21 -9.65 -28.46 0.86
N ILE A 22 -9.23 -27.47 0.06
CA ILE A 22 -8.64 -26.20 0.57
C ILE A 22 -9.69 -25.46 1.42
N GLY A 23 -10.90 -25.28 0.88
CA GLY A 23 -11.98 -24.58 1.59
C GLY A 23 -12.44 -25.28 2.89
N ALA A 24 -12.29 -26.60 2.96
CA ALA A 24 -12.56 -27.38 4.16
C ALA A 24 -11.35 -27.45 5.14
N GLY A 25 -10.24 -26.79 4.84
CA GLY A 25 -9.00 -26.83 5.63
C GLY A 25 -8.31 -28.19 5.66
N ARG A 26 -8.61 -29.06 4.67
CA ARG A 26 -8.07 -30.41 4.54
C ARG A 26 -6.77 -30.46 3.72
N LEU A 27 -6.50 -29.40 2.98
CA LEU A 27 -5.23 -29.05 2.37
C LEU A 27 -4.83 -27.70 2.94
N ALA A 28 -3.77 -27.67 3.70
CA ALA A 28 -3.31 -26.46 4.38
C ALA A 28 -2.54 -25.54 3.41
N PRO A 29 -2.56 -24.21 3.62
CA PRO A 29 -1.66 -23.30 2.94
C PRO A 29 -0.20 -23.75 3.04
N GLY A 30 0.55 -23.68 1.93
CA GLY A 30 1.93 -24.16 1.84
C GLY A 30 2.06 -25.67 1.65
N GLU A 31 0.97 -26.45 1.78
CA GLU A 31 1.00 -27.90 1.60
C GLU A 31 1.22 -28.27 0.13
N GLY A 32 2.14 -29.20 -0.09
CA GLY A 32 2.47 -29.69 -1.42
C GLY A 32 1.39 -30.59 -2.01
N LEU A 33 0.92 -30.27 -3.20
CA LEU A 33 0.06 -31.17 -3.98
C LEU A 33 0.88 -32.33 -4.57
N PRO A 34 0.24 -33.49 -4.80
CA PRO A 34 0.88 -34.60 -5.52
C PRO A 34 1.44 -34.13 -6.86
N THR A 35 2.55 -34.72 -7.33
CA THR A 35 3.04 -34.42 -8.67
C THR A 35 1.97 -34.77 -9.72
N VAL A 36 1.97 -34.04 -10.85
CA VAL A 36 1.05 -34.31 -11.97
C VAL A 36 1.01 -35.78 -12.34
N ARG A 37 2.19 -36.46 -12.32
CA ARG A 37 2.29 -37.87 -12.62
C ARG A 37 1.61 -38.74 -11.54
N ALA A 38 1.95 -38.49 -10.29
CA ALA A 38 1.41 -39.26 -9.16
C ALA A 38 -0.12 -39.15 -9.06
N LEU A 39 -0.66 -37.92 -9.24
CA LEU A 39 -2.09 -37.70 -9.20
C LEU A 39 -2.81 -38.31 -10.41
N ALA A 40 -2.22 -38.23 -11.61
CA ALA A 40 -2.77 -38.86 -12.80
C ALA A 40 -2.84 -40.38 -12.65
N ASP A 41 -1.76 -40.99 -12.14
CA ASP A 41 -1.71 -42.44 -11.89
C ASP A 41 -2.73 -42.87 -10.81
N ALA A 42 -2.89 -42.05 -9.74
CA ALA A 42 -3.85 -42.34 -8.66
C ALA A 42 -5.31 -42.21 -9.09
N LEU A 43 -5.63 -41.29 -10.00
CA LEU A 43 -6.99 -41.04 -10.50
C LEU A 43 -7.32 -41.85 -11.76
N GLY A 44 -6.34 -42.52 -12.39
CA GLY A 44 -6.53 -43.22 -13.65
C GLY A 44 -6.81 -42.30 -14.84
N VAL A 45 -6.31 -41.08 -14.82
CA VAL A 45 -6.55 -40.05 -15.86
C VAL A 45 -5.26 -39.67 -16.61
N ASN A 46 -5.40 -39.00 -17.75
CA ASN A 46 -4.25 -38.49 -18.49
C ASN A 46 -3.51 -37.37 -17.70
N ARG A 47 -2.18 -37.38 -17.77
CA ARG A 47 -1.33 -36.33 -17.15
C ARG A 47 -1.70 -34.92 -17.62
N ASN A 48 -2.12 -34.76 -18.88
CA ASN A 48 -2.57 -33.49 -19.41
C ASN A 48 -3.84 -32.96 -18.71
N THR A 49 -4.73 -33.88 -18.26
CA THR A 49 -5.93 -33.55 -17.50
C THR A 49 -5.56 -32.96 -16.15
N VAL A 50 -4.65 -33.57 -15.40
CA VAL A 50 -4.17 -33.06 -14.13
C VAL A 50 -3.39 -31.74 -14.30
N ALA A 51 -2.53 -31.67 -15.32
CA ALA A 51 -1.80 -30.44 -15.63
C ALA A 51 -2.74 -29.28 -15.99
N ALA A 52 -3.84 -29.56 -16.68
CA ALA A 52 -4.88 -28.54 -16.96
C ALA A 52 -5.61 -28.11 -15.68
N ALA A 53 -5.93 -29.04 -14.77
CA ALA A 53 -6.51 -28.72 -13.46
C ALA A 53 -5.57 -27.81 -12.64
N TYR A 54 -4.29 -28.17 -12.54
CA TYR A 54 -3.30 -27.38 -11.81
C TYR A 54 -3.09 -25.99 -12.42
N ARG A 55 -3.06 -25.88 -13.75
CA ARG A 55 -3.03 -24.57 -14.43
C ARG A 55 -4.29 -23.74 -14.15
N ALA A 56 -5.46 -24.36 -14.08
CA ALA A 56 -6.71 -23.68 -13.75
C ALA A 56 -6.70 -23.17 -12.30
N LEU A 57 -6.21 -23.99 -11.36
CA LEU A 57 -6.05 -23.61 -9.96
C LEU A 57 -4.99 -22.51 -9.78
N ALA A 58 -3.87 -22.59 -10.49
CA ALA A 58 -2.84 -21.55 -10.46
C ALA A 58 -3.34 -20.22 -11.02
N ARG A 59 -4.11 -20.24 -12.13
CA ARG A 59 -4.77 -19.01 -12.64
C ARG A 59 -5.81 -18.42 -11.69
N ALA A 60 -6.42 -19.27 -10.87
CA ALA A 60 -7.36 -18.86 -9.83
C ALA A 60 -6.65 -18.47 -8.50
N GLY A 61 -5.31 -18.50 -8.46
CA GLY A 61 -4.55 -18.18 -7.25
C GLY A 61 -4.67 -19.20 -6.12
N ALA A 62 -5.28 -20.37 -6.36
CA ALA A 62 -5.47 -21.39 -5.33
C ALA A 62 -4.22 -22.25 -5.09
N VAL A 63 -3.33 -22.33 -6.06
CA VAL A 63 -2.05 -23.04 -5.96
C VAL A 63 -0.97 -22.25 -6.70
N GLU A 64 0.29 -22.46 -6.32
CA GLU A 64 1.45 -21.90 -6.99
C GLU A 64 2.46 -22.99 -7.37
N SER A 65 3.22 -22.77 -8.45
CA SER A 65 4.27 -23.66 -8.89
C SER A 65 5.62 -23.15 -8.40
N ARG A 66 6.31 -23.93 -7.54
CA ARG A 66 7.64 -23.63 -7.01
C ARG A 66 8.77 -24.34 -7.79
N GLY A 67 8.61 -24.50 -9.09
CA GLY A 67 9.63 -25.15 -9.93
C GLY A 67 9.96 -26.58 -9.46
N ARG A 68 11.21 -26.79 -8.97
CA ARG A 68 11.63 -28.09 -8.41
C ARG A 68 10.89 -28.48 -7.12
N GLY A 69 10.28 -27.52 -6.43
CA GLY A 69 9.46 -27.72 -5.22
C GLY A 69 8.04 -28.23 -5.50
N GLY A 70 7.64 -28.36 -6.78
CA GLY A 70 6.31 -28.88 -7.15
C GLY A 70 5.24 -27.79 -7.15
N THR A 71 3.98 -28.22 -6.98
CA THR A 71 2.81 -27.35 -6.84
C THR A 71 2.35 -27.38 -5.39
N VAL A 72 2.18 -26.22 -4.78
CA VAL A 72 1.74 -26.08 -3.39
C VAL A 72 0.44 -25.29 -3.34
N VAL A 73 -0.36 -25.52 -2.30
CA VAL A 73 -1.52 -24.68 -2.00
C VAL A 73 -1.02 -23.29 -1.69
N THR A 74 -1.57 -22.28 -2.35
CA THR A 74 -1.22 -20.89 -2.07
C THR A 74 -1.53 -20.59 -0.61
N GLU A 75 -0.57 -20.04 0.09
CA GLU A 75 -0.84 -19.49 1.40
C GLU A 75 -1.94 -18.43 1.21
N LEU A 76 -3.07 -18.60 1.94
CA LEU A 76 -4.03 -17.52 2.04
C LEU A 76 -3.21 -16.31 2.49
N LEU A 77 -3.04 -15.33 1.60
CA LEU A 77 -2.40 -14.08 1.95
C LEU A 77 -3.14 -13.59 3.19
N ARG A 78 -2.53 -13.74 4.37
CA ARG A 78 -2.98 -13.01 5.54
C ARG A 78 -2.68 -11.57 5.18
N THR A 79 -3.69 -10.88 4.66
CA THR A 79 -3.64 -9.46 4.45
C THR A 79 -3.54 -8.84 5.84
N GLU A 80 -2.33 -8.48 6.24
CA GLU A 80 -2.18 -7.60 7.37
C GLU A 80 -2.78 -6.26 6.95
N GLU A 81 -3.79 -5.80 7.68
CA GLU A 81 -4.44 -4.53 7.40
C GLU A 81 -3.79 -3.41 8.21
N GLU A 82 -3.72 -2.20 7.64
CA GLU A 82 -3.44 -1.00 8.41
C GLU A 82 -4.68 -0.57 9.21
N GLY A 83 -4.47 0.15 10.30
CA GLY A 83 -5.55 0.65 11.14
C GLY A 83 -6.08 -0.42 12.12
N PHE A 84 -5.25 -1.39 12.47
CA PHE A 84 -5.61 -2.39 13.45
C PHE A 84 -5.86 -1.72 14.80
N ALA A 85 -7.14 -1.53 15.12
CA ALA A 85 -7.60 -1.15 16.45
C ALA A 85 -7.93 -2.45 17.20
N ALA A 86 -6.95 -3.05 17.85
CA ALA A 86 -7.23 -4.11 18.79
C ALA A 86 -7.96 -3.49 20.00
N GLU A 87 -9.02 -4.11 20.48
CA GLU A 87 -9.51 -3.87 21.84
C GLU A 87 -8.42 -4.34 22.82
N THR A 88 -7.54 -3.44 23.16
CA THR A 88 -6.38 -3.72 24.02
C THR A 88 -6.23 -2.60 25.03
N VAL A 89 -5.73 -2.95 26.21
CA VAL A 89 -5.32 -1.99 27.23
C VAL A 89 -3.92 -1.38 26.95
N LEU A 90 -3.24 -1.87 25.91
CA LEU A 90 -1.93 -1.37 25.51
C LEU A 90 -2.07 -0.06 24.74
N ARG A 91 -1.08 0.82 24.84
CA ARG A 91 -1.00 2.02 24.02
C ARG A 91 -0.61 1.61 22.58
N ASP A 92 -1.54 1.78 21.63
CA ASP A 92 -1.31 1.39 20.23
C ASP A 92 -0.46 2.45 19.49
N LEU A 93 0.72 2.04 19.07
CA LEU A 93 1.65 2.79 18.24
C LEU A 93 1.84 2.17 16.84
N GLY A 94 1.01 1.19 16.49
CA GLY A 94 1.12 0.44 15.24
C GLY A 94 0.11 0.83 14.17
N SER A 95 -0.89 1.66 14.49
CA SER A 95 -2.06 1.87 13.62
C SER A 95 -1.79 2.62 12.31
N GLY A 96 -0.85 3.58 12.29
CA GLY A 96 -0.63 4.44 11.11
C GLY A 96 -1.78 5.42 10.84
N ASN A 97 -2.71 5.61 11.79
CA ASN A 97 -3.84 6.52 11.66
C ASN A 97 -3.43 7.97 11.93
N PRO A 98 -4.10 8.97 11.31
CA PRO A 98 -4.01 10.36 11.74
C PRO A 98 -4.64 10.54 13.13
N ASP A 99 -4.29 11.64 13.79
CA ASP A 99 -4.91 12.07 15.02
C ASP A 99 -6.33 12.62 14.73
N PRO A 100 -7.39 12.04 15.33
CA PRO A 100 -8.74 12.51 15.10
C PRO A 100 -8.96 13.96 15.53
N ASP A 101 -8.24 14.45 16.53
CA ASP A 101 -8.37 15.83 17.04
C ASP A 101 -7.74 16.87 16.08
N LEU A 102 -6.92 16.42 15.13
CA LEU A 102 -6.29 17.25 14.11
C LEU A 102 -7.00 17.19 12.75
N LEU A 103 -8.02 16.35 12.62
CA LEU A 103 -8.81 16.28 11.39
C LEU A 103 -9.81 17.43 11.34
N PRO A 104 -10.01 18.08 10.17
CA PRO A 104 -11.10 19.03 9.99
C PRO A 104 -12.45 18.36 10.25
N LEU A 105 -13.33 19.03 10.98
CA LEU A 105 -14.68 18.49 11.20
C LEU A 105 -15.51 18.56 9.91
N PRO A 106 -16.30 17.52 9.57
CA PRO A 106 -17.23 17.58 8.45
C PRO A 106 -18.29 18.67 8.69
N VAL A 107 -18.31 19.69 7.85
CA VAL A 107 -19.26 20.81 7.92
C VAL A 107 -20.49 20.48 7.10
N LEU A 108 -21.25 19.48 7.50
CA LEU A 108 -22.41 18.99 6.76
C LEU A 108 -23.50 20.05 6.56
N ALA A 109 -23.62 21.01 7.47
CA ALA A 109 -24.63 22.08 7.39
C ALA A 109 -24.42 23.04 6.20
N GLU A 110 -23.19 23.16 5.69
CA GLU A 110 -22.83 24.01 4.57
C GLU A 110 -22.86 23.28 3.23
N VAL A 111 -23.09 21.98 3.23
CA VAL A 111 -23.10 21.15 2.01
C VAL A 111 -24.50 21.11 1.41
N ASP A 112 -24.66 21.55 0.16
CA ASP A 112 -25.94 21.41 -0.55
C ASP A 112 -26.16 19.96 -1.02
N LEU A 113 -27.00 19.26 -0.29
CA LEU A 113 -27.40 17.88 -0.57
C LEU A 113 -28.80 17.78 -1.21
N ARG A 114 -29.47 18.90 -1.54
CA ARG A 114 -30.83 18.89 -2.07
C ARG A 114 -30.93 18.41 -3.50
N THR A 115 -29.85 18.48 -4.27
CA THR A 115 -29.83 18.04 -5.66
C THR A 115 -29.27 16.62 -5.74
N PRO A 116 -30.09 15.59 -6.01
CA PRO A 116 -29.63 14.22 -6.16
C PRO A 116 -28.81 14.07 -7.46
N ALA A 117 -27.78 13.22 -7.41
CA ALA A 117 -27.07 12.79 -8.61
C ALA A 117 -27.72 11.52 -9.19
N LEU A 118 -27.90 11.49 -10.51
CA LEU A 118 -28.54 10.40 -11.23
C LEU A 118 -27.55 9.68 -12.15
N TYR A 119 -27.95 8.51 -12.64
CA TYR A 119 -27.21 7.79 -13.68
C TYR A 119 -27.14 8.65 -14.94
N GLY A 120 -25.91 8.79 -15.52
CA GLY A 120 -25.65 9.65 -16.67
C GLY A 120 -25.13 11.04 -16.34
N ASP A 121 -25.22 11.46 -15.07
CA ASP A 121 -24.59 12.71 -14.62
C ASP A 121 -23.05 12.62 -14.63
N ALA A 122 -22.39 13.78 -14.56
CA ALA A 122 -20.94 13.85 -14.42
C ALA A 122 -20.46 13.07 -13.19
N LEU A 123 -19.41 12.26 -13.32
CA LEU A 123 -18.88 11.43 -12.25
C LEU A 123 -18.23 12.25 -11.12
N ILE A 124 -17.74 13.44 -11.45
CA ILE A 124 -17.03 14.34 -10.53
C ILE A 124 -17.90 15.57 -10.28
N ASP A 125 -18.03 15.93 -9.02
CA ASP A 125 -18.68 17.19 -8.61
C ASP A 125 -17.90 18.38 -9.14
N GLU A 126 -18.58 19.44 -9.58
CA GLU A 126 -17.94 20.59 -10.24
C GLU A 126 -17.04 21.36 -9.29
N GLY A 127 -17.45 21.53 -8.02
CA GLY A 127 -16.61 22.13 -6.98
C GLY A 127 -15.34 21.34 -6.76
N LEU A 128 -15.48 20.01 -6.62
CA LEU A 128 -14.33 19.13 -6.47
C LEU A 128 -13.42 19.16 -7.70
N ARG A 129 -14.01 19.18 -8.91
CA ARG A 129 -13.24 19.31 -10.15
C ARG A 129 -12.38 20.57 -10.17
N THR A 130 -13.00 21.71 -9.85
CA THR A 130 -12.31 22.99 -9.83
C THR A 130 -11.15 23.00 -8.84
N TRP A 131 -11.42 22.59 -7.60
CA TRP A 131 -10.39 22.51 -6.55
C TRP A 131 -9.28 21.53 -6.91
N ALA A 132 -9.65 20.31 -7.32
CA ALA A 132 -8.70 19.24 -7.64
C ALA A 132 -7.80 19.61 -8.82
N THR A 133 -8.37 20.25 -9.86
CA THR A 133 -7.59 20.66 -11.04
C THR A 133 -6.53 21.68 -10.65
N ALA A 134 -6.88 22.69 -9.83
CA ALA A 134 -5.93 23.67 -9.36
C ALA A 134 -4.80 23.02 -8.53
N TRP A 135 -5.17 22.18 -7.56
CA TRP A 135 -4.22 21.53 -6.67
C TRP A 135 -3.26 20.54 -7.40
N LEU A 136 -3.79 19.76 -8.33
CA LEU A 136 -2.98 18.82 -9.11
C LEU A 136 -2.07 19.53 -10.12
N ALA A 137 -2.51 20.65 -10.69
CA ALA A 137 -1.70 21.45 -11.62
C ALA A 137 -0.46 22.06 -10.98
N GLU A 138 -0.47 22.34 -9.65
CA GLU A 138 0.72 22.78 -8.92
C GLU A 138 1.83 21.73 -8.91
N ALA A 139 1.45 20.46 -8.79
CA ALA A 139 2.40 19.34 -8.76
C ALA A 139 2.76 18.84 -10.15
N ARG A 140 1.81 18.92 -11.09
CA ARG A 140 1.96 18.43 -12.45
C ARG A 140 1.48 19.51 -13.45
N PRO A 141 2.32 20.50 -13.79
CA PRO A 141 2.00 21.48 -14.83
C PRO A 141 1.79 20.82 -16.18
N GLY A 142 0.83 21.30 -16.95
CA GLY A 142 0.48 20.79 -18.27
C GLY A 142 -0.84 20.01 -18.31
N PRO A 143 -1.22 19.45 -19.46
CA PRO A 143 -2.50 18.77 -19.59
C PRO A 143 -2.53 17.44 -18.86
N PHE A 144 -3.62 17.18 -18.16
CA PHE A 144 -3.94 15.90 -17.54
C PHE A 144 -5.45 15.67 -17.49
N GLU A 145 -5.84 14.42 -17.34
CA GLU A 145 -7.23 14.02 -17.08
C GLU A 145 -7.42 13.79 -15.59
N LEU A 146 -8.51 14.35 -15.03
CA LEU A 146 -8.89 14.16 -13.64
C LEU A 146 -9.78 12.94 -13.48
N SER A 147 -9.47 12.08 -12.51
CA SER A 147 -10.31 10.99 -12.05
C SER A 147 -10.46 11.01 -10.53
N VAL A 148 -11.52 10.37 -10.01
CA VAL A 148 -11.80 10.24 -8.57
C VAL A 148 -12.06 8.79 -8.25
N THR A 149 -11.46 8.28 -7.16
CA THR A 149 -11.60 6.89 -6.69
C THR A 149 -11.91 6.83 -5.20
N SER A 150 -12.29 5.65 -4.73
CA SER A 150 -12.62 5.41 -3.31
C SER A 150 -11.36 5.20 -2.45
N GLY A 151 -10.40 6.13 -2.56
CA GLY A 151 -9.11 6.12 -1.88
C GLY A 151 -7.97 5.64 -2.78
N ALA A 152 -6.73 5.83 -2.31
CA ALA A 152 -5.51 5.53 -3.08
C ALA A 152 -5.34 4.03 -3.39
N VAL A 153 -5.73 3.15 -2.49
CA VAL A 153 -5.68 1.69 -2.69
C VAL A 153 -6.61 1.26 -3.84
N ASP A 154 -7.86 1.80 -3.87
CA ASP A 154 -8.81 1.58 -4.97
C ASP A 154 -8.27 2.15 -6.31
N ALA A 155 -7.58 3.30 -6.26
CA ALA A 155 -6.90 3.86 -7.42
C ALA A 155 -5.83 2.93 -7.97
N LEU A 156 -4.94 2.44 -7.10
CA LEU A 156 -3.87 1.52 -7.46
C LEU A 156 -4.43 0.23 -8.07
N GLU A 157 -5.38 -0.42 -7.41
CA GLU A 157 -6.02 -1.64 -7.91
C GLU A 157 -6.60 -1.44 -9.32
N ARG A 158 -7.37 -0.36 -9.54
CA ARG A 158 -7.98 -0.06 -10.83
C ARG A 158 -6.97 0.24 -11.91
N LEU A 159 -5.91 0.99 -11.60
CA LEU A 159 -4.82 1.29 -12.54
C LEU A 159 -4.11 0.00 -12.98
N LEU A 160 -3.80 -0.91 -12.03
CA LEU A 160 -3.18 -2.18 -12.35
C LEU A 160 -4.09 -3.06 -13.20
N VAL A 161 -5.35 -3.25 -12.79
CA VAL A 161 -6.34 -4.06 -13.53
C VAL A 161 -6.64 -3.50 -14.92
N ALA A 162 -6.59 -2.17 -15.10
CA ALA A 162 -6.80 -1.53 -16.41
C ALA A 162 -5.61 -1.70 -17.34
N SER A 163 -4.38 -1.80 -16.80
CA SER A 163 -3.14 -1.66 -17.57
C SER A 163 -2.34 -2.95 -17.72
N LEU A 164 -2.60 -3.97 -16.90
CA LEU A 164 -1.79 -5.17 -16.78
C LEU A 164 -2.56 -6.45 -17.06
N ALA A 165 -1.83 -7.47 -17.50
CA ALA A 165 -2.26 -8.85 -17.54
C ALA A 165 -1.76 -9.61 -16.30
N HIS A 166 -2.47 -10.68 -15.93
CA HIS A 166 -2.05 -11.58 -14.86
C HIS A 166 -0.63 -12.12 -15.12
N GLY A 167 0.24 -12.04 -14.11
CA GLY A 167 1.64 -12.43 -14.19
C GLY A 167 2.61 -11.34 -14.67
N ASP A 168 2.11 -10.15 -15.05
CA ASP A 168 2.97 -8.99 -15.34
C ASP A 168 3.76 -8.57 -14.08
N VAL A 169 4.95 -8.00 -14.30
CA VAL A 169 5.82 -7.53 -13.23
C VAL A 169 5.44 -6.11 -12.82
N VAL A 170 5.32 -5.90 -11.51
CA VAL A 170 5.11 -4.58 -10.88
C VAL A 170 6.28 -4.28 -9.98
N GLY A 171 7.03 -3.21 -10.28
CA GLY A 171 8.05 -2.68 -9.39
C GLY A 171 7.41 -1.96 -8.21
N LEU A 172 7.75 -2.37 -7.00
CA LEU A 172 7.37 -1.73 -5.74
C LEU A 172 8.63 -1.38 -4.95
N GLU A 173 8.59 -0.29 -4.23
CA GLU A 173 9.58 0.01 -3.19
C GLU A 173 9.62 -1.13 -2.15
N ASP A 174 10.79 -1.44 -1.60
CA ASP A 174 10.95 -2.51 -0.61
C ASP A 174 11.86 -2.03 0.53
N PRO A 175 11.32 -1.80 1.74
CA PRO A 175 9.94 -2.04 2.18
C PRO A 175 8.88 -1.16 1.50
N CYS A 176 7.60 -1.55 1.58
CA CYS A 176 6.47 -0.89 0.93
C CYS A 176 5.22 -0.87 1.80
N PHE A 177 4.28 -0.02 1.47
CA PHE A 177 2.96 0.01 2.10
C PHE A 177 2.22 -1.33 1.91
N LEU A 178 1.73 -1.89 3.01
CA LEU A 178 1.09 -3.22 3.05
C LEU A 178 -0.02 -3.41 2.01
N SER A 179 -0.90 -2.41 1.88
CA SER A 179 -2.01 -2.52 0.93
C SER A 179 -1.54 -2.52 -0.51
N SER A 180 -0.42 -1.87 -0.85
CA SER A 180 0.16 -1.92 -2.20
C SER A 180 0.71 -3.30 -2.50
N ILE A 181 1.38 -3.95 -1.54
CA ILE A 181 1.84 -5.33 -1.65
C ILE A 181 0.65 -6.27 -1.88
N ASN A 182 -0.41 -6.10 -1.07
CA ASN A 182 -1.61 -6.92 -1.15
C ASN A 182 -2.32 -6.77 -2.50
N VAL A 183 -2.50 -5.54 -3.00
CA VAL A 183 -3.13 -5.28 -4.31
C VAL A 183 -2.36 -5.98 -5.42
N VAL A 184 -1.03 -5.91 -5.42
CA VAL A 184 -0.19 -6.56 -6.46
C VAL A 184 -0.29 -8.08 -6.36
N LYS A 185 -0.16 -8.66 -5.17
CA LYS A 185 -0.22 -10.11 -4.96
C LYS A 185 -1.62 -10.68 -5.23
N LEU A 186 -2.68 -10.04 -4.70
CA LEU A 186 -4.07 -10.48 -4.90
C LEU A 186 -4.53 -10.32 -6.35
N GLY A 187 -4.04 -9.29 -7.06
CA GLY A 187 -4.27 -9.10 -8.50
C GLY A 187 -3.57 -10.14 -9.38
N GLY A 188 -2.75 -11.02 -8.79
CA GLY A 188 -2.00 -12.04 -9.52
C GLY A 188 -0.84 -11.50 -10.34
N TYR A 189 -0.32 -10.33 -9.98
CA TYR A 189 0.89 -9.75 -10.54
C TYR A 189 2.13 -10.23 -9.79
N ARG A 190 3.30 -10.09 -10.39
CA ARG A 190 4.57 -10.44 -9.77
C ARG A 190 5.24 -9.19 -9.22
N PRO A 191 5.35 -9.04 -7.90
CA PRO A 191 6.07 -7.91 -7.33
C PRO A 191 7.58 -8.05 -7.59
N PHE A 192 8.24 -6.93 -7.86
CA PHE A 192 9.70 -6.81 -7.92
C PHE A 192 10.14 -5.72 -6.95
N GLY A 193 10.95 -6.08 -5.95
CA GLY A 193 11.41 -5.16 -4.91
C GLY A 193 12.47 -4.19 -5.42
N ILE A 194 12.22 -2.91 -5.25
CA ILE A 194 13.16 -1.83 -5.55
C ILE A 194 13.68 -1.30 -4.22
N PRO A 195 14.98 -1.52 -3.88
CA PRO A 195 15.54 -1.08 -2.61
C PRO A 195 15.46 0.43 -2.42
N LEU A 196 15.30 0.84 -1.16
CA LEU A 196 15.36 2.23 -0.72
C LEU A 196 16.69 2.52 -0.02
N ASP A 197 17.24 3.71 -0.24
CA ASP A 197 18.25 4.34 0.59
C ASP A 197 17.73 5.61 1.27
N GLU A 198 18.56 6.46 1.79
CA GLU A 198 18.17 7.70 2.50
C GLU A 198 17.52 8.76 1.61
N GLU A 199 17.59 8.61 0.29
CA GLU A 199 16.99 9.51 -0.70
C GLU A 199 15.78 8.90 -1.41
N GLY A 200 15.33 7.71 -0.99
CA GLY A 200 14.17 6.98 -1.55
C GLY A 200 14.57 5.85 -2.51
N MET A 201 13.73 5.57 -3.50
CA MET A 201 13.94 4.53 -4.50
C MET A 201 15.32 4.64 -5.14
N THR A 202 16.08 3.52 -5.19
CA THR A 202 17.41 3.51 -5.80
C THR A 202 17.34 3.41 -7.33
N VAL A 203 18.22 4.15 -8.01
CA VAL A 203 18.33 4.14 -9.48
C VAL A 203 18.68 2.75 -10.02
N ALA A 204 19.62 2.05 -9.34
CA ALA A 204 20.02 0.71 -9.72
C ALA A 204 18.89 -0.30 -9.60
N GLY A 205 18.09 -0.20 -8.50
CA GLY A 205 16.92 -1.03 -8.29
C GLY A 205 15.83 -0.79 -9.33
N LEU A 206 15.57 0.48 -9.71
CA LEU A 206 14.64 0.82 -10.77
C LEU A 206 15.06 0.23 -12.12
N ARG A 207 16.35 0.35 -12.50
CA ARG A 207 16.86 -0.27 -13.73
C ARG A 207 16.67 -1.78 -13.70
N ALA A 208 17.03 -2.44 -12.59
CA ALA A 208 16.85 -3.87 -12.43
C ALA A 208 15.38 -4.31 -12.55
N ALA A 209 14.44 -3.53 -12.03
CA ALA A 209 13.00 -3.81 -12.18
C ALA A 209 12.55 -3.72 -13.65
N ILE A 210 13.01 -2.69 -14.37
CA ILE A 210 12.72 -2.52 -15.81
C ILE A 210 13.33 -3.67 -16.62
N ASP A 211 14.57 -4.04 -16.35
CA ASP A 211 15.27 -5.16 -17.00
C ASP A 211 14.59 -6.52 -16.72
N ALA A 212 13.98 -6.67 -15.54
CA ALA A 212 13.15 -7.82 -15.17
C ALA A 212 11.77 -7.81 -15.83
N GLY A 213 11.46 -6.80 -16.64
CA GLY A 213 10.23 -6.68 -17.42
C GLY A 213 9.08 -5.97 -16.68
N ALA A 214 9.38 -5.10 -15.73
CA ALA A 214 8.35 -4.31 -15.05
C ALA A 214 7.50 -3.52 -16.05
N ARG A 215 6.18 -3.69 -15.95
CA ARG A 215 5.18 -2.98 -16.77
C ARG A 215 4.62 -1.77 -16.04
N THR A 216 4.69 -1.78 -14.73
CA THR A 216 4.30 -0.69 -13.84
C THR A 216 5.32 -0.55 -12.73
N VAL A 217 5.58 0.69 -12.30
CA VAL A 217 6.35 1.00 -11.09
C VAL A 217 5.52 1.93 -10.22
N VAL A 218 5.40 1.60 -8.94
CA VAL A 218 4.74 2.45 -7.94
C VAL A 218 5.83 3.11 -7.11
N CYS A 219 5.77 4.42 -6.97
CA CYS A 219 6.71 5.24 -6.24
C CYS A 219 5.97 6.14 -5.25
N THR A 220 6.45 6.21 -4.01
CA THR A 220 5.95 7.12 -2.99
C THR A 220 6.92 8.28 -2.85
N PRO A 221 6.66 9.46 -3.46
CA PRO A 221 7.66 10.52 -3.60
C PRO A 221 8.01 11.23 -2.29
N ARG A 222 7.15 11.14 -1.28
CA ARG A 222 7.40 11.74 0.04
C ARG A 222 6.62 11.04 1.15
N ALA A 223 7.11 11.17 2.39
CA ALA A 223 6.53 10.54 3.57
C ALA A 223 6.27 9.04 3.36
N HIS A 224 7.24 8.34 2.74
CA HIS A 224 7.10 6.92 2.38
C HIS A 224 6.66 6.08 3.57
N ASN A 225 5.62 5.29 3.41
CA ASN A 225 5.16 4.34 4.42
C ASN A 225 5.75 2.95 4.12
N PRO A 226 6.61 2.38 5.01
CA PRO A 226 6.72 2.69 6.42
C PRO A 226 7.88 3.62 6.83
N THR A 227 8.79 3.99 5.94
CA THR A 227 10.12 4.51 6.32
C THR A 227 10.16 6.00 6.66
N GLY A 228 9.19 6.79 6.21
CA GLY A 228 9.21 8.26 6.34
C GLY A 228 10.24 8.95 5.43
N ILE A 229 10.80 8.25 4.47
CA ILE A 229 11.75 8.83 3.50
C ILE A 229 10.99 9.66 2.46
N SER A 230 11.61 10.74 2.00
CA SER A 230 11.12 11.56 0.88
C SER A 230 12.22 11.68 -0.17
N LEU A 231 11.85 11.65 -1.46
CA LEU A 231 12.82 11.79 -2.56
C LEU A 231 13.53 13.14 -2.50
N SER A 232 14.83 13.12 -2.70
CA SER A 232 15.59 14.34 -3.00
C SER A 232 15.32 14.82 -4.43
N ALA A 233 15.52 16.10 -4.69
CA ALA A 233 15.42 16.66 -6.04
C ALA A 233 16.39 15.98 -7.02
N ALA A 234 17.59 15.64 -6.55
CA ALA A 234 18.62 14.96 -7.32
C ALA A 234 18.17 13.54 -7.68
N ARG A 235 17.74 12.75 -6.69
CA ARG A 235 17.24 11.38 -6.91
C ARG A 235 16.02 11.38 -7.85
N ALA A 236 15.06 12.27 -7.67
CA ALA A 236 13.92 12.37 -8.57
C ALA A 236 14.35 12.69 -10.02
N ALA A 237 15.37 13.51 -10.23
CA ALA A 237 15.92 13.78 -11.56
C ALA A 237 16.59 12.55 -12.19
N GLU A 238 17.35 11.78 -11.40
CA GLU A 238 17.97 10.52 -11.85
C GLU A 238 16.92 9.47 -12.23
N LEU A 239 15.87 9.29 -11.40
CA LEU A 239 14.77 8.38 -11.69
C LEU A 239 14.00 8.80 -12.94
N ARG A 240 13.73 10.11 -13.13
CA ARG A 240 13.11 10.64 -14.37
C ARG A 240 13.92 10.29 -15.61
N ALA A 241 15.25 10.37 -15.54
CA ALA A 241 16.10 10.01 -16.67
C ALA A 241 15.94 8.53 -17.05
N VAL A 242 15.86 7.62 -16.06
CA VAL A 242 15.60 6.20 -16.31
C VAL A 242 14.22 5.97 -16.91
N PHE A 243 13.18 6.59 -16.37
CA PHE A 243 11.82 6.46 -16.91
C PHE A 243 11.66 7.06 -18.31
N ALA A 244 12.43 8.10 -18.66
CA ALA A 244 12.41 8.66 -20.01
C ALA A 244 12.84 7.64 -21.07
N GLU A 245 13.74 6.71 -20.72
CA GLU A 245 14.17 5.61 -21.58
C GLU A 245 13.14 4.46 -21.61
N ALA A 246 12.31 4.29 -20.56
CA ALA A 246 11.37 3.20 -20.39
C ALA A 246 9.91 3.63 -20.64
N ARG A 247 9.60 4.20 -21.79
CA ARG A 247 8.29 4.77 -22.13
C ARG A 247 7.10 3.81 -22.07
N HIS A 248 7.34 2.50 -22.05
CA HIS A 248 6.32 1.45 -21.94
C HIS A 248 5.83 1.24 -20.49
N VAL A 249 6.58 1.69 -19.50
CA VAL A 249 6.26 1.51 -18.08
C VAL A 249 5.18 2.50 -17.67
N LEU A 250 4.15 2.03 -16.99
CA LEU A 250 3.20 2.89 -16.29
C LEU A 250 3.84 3.35 -14.97
N ILE A 251 4.00 4.65 -14.80
CA ILE A 251 4.50 5.25 -13.56
C ILE A 251 3.32 5.64 -12.70
N ILE A 252 3.23 5.12 -11.48
CA ILE A 252 2.21 5.50 -10.50
C ILE A 252 2.93 6.17 -9.32
N GLU A 253 2.66 7.45 -9.10
CA GLU A 253 3.10 8.16 -7.90
C GLU A 253 1.97 8.16 -6.88
N ASP A 254 2.23 7.60 -5.68
CA ASP A 254 1.32 7.62 -4.55
C ASP A 254 1.75 8.70 -3.54
N ASP A 255 1.23 9.92 -3.71
CA ASP A 255 1.45 11.05 -2.81
C ASP A 255 0.36 11.07 -1.72
N HIS A 256 0.34 10.02 -0.89
CA HIS A 256 -0.71 9.78 0.10
C HIS A 256 -0.73 10.77 1.27
N TYR A 257 0.43 11.39 1.58
CA TYR A 257 0.57 12.33 2.70
C TYR A 257 0.38 13.80 2.28
N SER A 258 0.67 14.11 1.04
CA SER A 258 0.37 15.33 0.28
C SER A 258 0.40 16.65 1.10
N LEU A 259 -0.75 17.23 1.46
CA LEU A 259 -0.86 18.54 2.13
C LEU A 259 -0.28 18.57 3.56
N LEU A 260 -0.06 17.42 4.18
CA LEU A 260 0.54 17.35 5.53
C LEU A 260 2.06 17.29 5.50
N SER A 261 2.66 16.96 4.36
CA SER A 261 4.11 16.87 4.23
C SER A 261 4.76 18.26 4.25
N ARG A 262 5.82 18.40 5.02
CA ARG A 262 6.68 19.59 5.02
C ARG A 262 7.83 19.49 4.02
N ARG A 263 7.96 18.32 3.34
CA ARG A 263 8.95 18.10 2.30
C ARG A 263 8.38 18.50 0.94
N PRO A 264 9.21 19.09 0.05
CA PRO A 264 8.78 19.39 -1.30
C PRO A 264 8.45 18.10 -2.06
N TYR A 265 7.43 18.19 -2.92
CA TYR A 265 7.11 17.10 -3.82
C TYR A 265 8.02 17.14 -5.05
N HIS A 266 8.74 16.04 -5.31
CA HIS A 266 9.60 15.86 -6.46
C HIS A 266 9.09 14.70 -7.31
N SER A 267 8.45 15.02 -8.45
CA SER A 267 7.93 14.00 -9.38
C SER A 267 9.04 13.23 -10.07
N VAL A 268 8.85 11.93 -10.25
CA VAL A 268 9.70 11.05 -11.05
C VAL A 268 9.17 10.87 -12.49
N ILE A 269 8.00 11.44 -12.81
CA ILE A 269 7.35 11.33 -14.13
C ILE A 269 8.04 12.29 -15.10
N PRO A 270 8.66 11.79 -16.19
CA PRO A 270 9.24 12.67 -17.23
C PRO A 270 8.18 13.51 -17.93
N GLU A 271 8.58 14.67 -18.44
CA GLU A 271 7.74 15.45 -19.34
C GLU A 271 7.42 14.62 -20.60
N GLY A 272 6.15 14.65 -21.04
CA GLY A 272 5.68 13.90 -22.21
C GLY A 272 5.74 12.37 -22.05
N HIS A 273 5.86 11.83 -20.82
CA HIS A 273 5.75 10.39 -20.60
C HIS A 273 4.31 9.94 -20.91
N PRO A 274 4.11 8.87 -21.72
CA PRO A 274 2.77 8.54 -22.25
C PRO A 274 1.90 7.72 -21.27
N ARG A 275 2.44 7.21 -20.18
CA ARG A 275 1.75 6.30 -19.27
C ARG A 275 2.08 6.64 -17.81
N TRP A 276 1.22 7.40 -17.18
CA TRP A 276 1.45 7.84 -15.81
C TRP A 276 0.16 8.14 -15.05
N ALA A 277 0.22 8.06 -13.74
CA ALA A 277 -0.79 8.54 -12.81
C ALA A 277 -0.13 9.12 -11.55
N LEU A 278 -0.59 10.30 -11.12
CA LEU A 278 -0.34 10.85 -9.80
C LEU A 278 -1.61 10.64 -8.98
N VAL A 279 -1.50 9.89 -7.87
CA VAL A 279 -2.58 9.61 -6.94
C VAL A 279 -2.37 10.42 -5.67
N ARG A 280 -3.37 11.20 -5.27
CA ARG A 280 -3.39 11.97 -4.01
C ARG A 280 -4.56 11.57 -3.15
N SER A 281 -4.25 10.93 -2.01
CA SER A 281 -5.25 10.54 -1.02
C SER A 281 -5.70 11.73 -0.17
N MET A 282 -6.98 11.78 0.17
CA MET A 282 -7.51 12.73 1.16
C MET A 282 -7.60 12.13 2.57
N SER A 283 -7.33 10.84 2.73
CA SER A 283 -7.57 10.11 3.98
C SER A 283 -6.77 10.63 5.17
N LYS A 284 -5.55 11.14 4.94
CA LYS A 284 -4.68 11.57 6.05
C LYS A 284 -5.00 13.00 6.53
N PHE A 285 -5.59 13.83 5.67
CA PHE A 285 -5.85 15.22 6.00
C PHE A 285 -7.34 15.62 6.11
N LEU A 286 -8.27 14.84 5.51
CA LEU A 286 -9.72 15.03 5.70
C LEU A 286 -10.38 13.89 6.48
N GLY A 287 -9.66 12.81 6.76
CA GLY A 287 -10.16 11.64 7.46
C GLY A 287 -10.29 10.40 6.56
N PRO A 288 -9.97 9.22 7.12
CA PRO A 288 -9.96 7.96 6.37
C PRO A 288 -11.35 7.52 5.91
N ASP A 289 -12.41 7.92 6.59
CA ASP A 289 -13.79 7.51 6.31
C ASP A 289 -14.37 8.15 5.03
N LEU A 290 -13.88 9.32 4.62
CA LEU A 290 -14.27 9.93 3.35
C LEU A 290 -13.95 9.06 2.13
N ARG A 291 -12.97 8.16 2.23
CA ARG A 291 -12.61 7.22 1.16
C ARG A 291 -12.50 7.90 -0.19
N LEU A 292 -11.69 8.97 -0.29
CA LEU A 292 -11.55 9.78 -1.47
C LEU A 292 -10.09 9.93 -1.87
N ALA A 293 -9.81 9.70 -3.17
CA ALA A 293 -8.53 10.04 -3.78
C ALA A 293 -8.74 10.69 -5.15
N LEU A 294 -7.86 11.63 -5.47
CA LEU A 294 -7.81 12.33 -6.73
C LEU A 294 -6.65 11.81 -7.57
N LEU A 295 -6.88 11.67 -8.85
CA LEU A 295 -5.87 11.23 -9.80
C LEU A 295 -5.73 12.24 -10.94
N ALA A 296 -4.47 12.64 -11.20
CA ALA A 296 -4.09 13.20 -12.49
C ALA A 296 -3.41 12.10 -13.30
N SER A 297 -3.76 11.95 -14.57
CA SER A 297 -3.11 10.97 -15.46
C SER A 297 -3.06 11.44 -16.89
N ASP A 298 -2.26 10.77 -17.73
CA ASP A 298 -2.34 10.93 -19.17
C ASP A 298 -3.70 10.47 -19.74
N ALA A 299 -4.00 10.87 -20.96
CA ALA A 299 -5.31 10.64 -21.58
C ALA A 299 -5.64 9.15 -21.78
N ASP A 300 -4.64 8.34 -22.15
CA ASP A 300 -4.84 6.90 -22.40
C ASP A 300 -5.07 6.15 -21.10
N THR A 301 -4.28 6.44 -20.08
CA THR A 301 -4.44 5.88 -18.72
C THR A 301 -5.82 6.25 -18.16
N ALA A 302 -6.25 7.52 -18.31
CA ALA A 302 -7.59 7.94 -17.89
C ALA A 302 -8.71 7.24 -18.68
N ALA A 303 -8.55 7.03 -19.98
CA ALA A 303 -9.55 6.33 -20.80
C ALA A 303 -9.71 4.87 -20.37
N GLN A 304 -8.60 4.18 -20.08
CA GLN A 304 -8.60 2.81 -19.57
C GLN A 304 -9.27 2.76 -18.19
N LEU A 305 -8.93 3.69 -17.30
CA LEU A 305 -9.52 3.80 -15.97
C LEU A 305 -11.02 4.07 -16.03
N ARG A 306 -11.49 4.99 -16.91
CA ARG A 306 -12.93 5.27 -17.12
C ARG A 306 -13.71 4.03 -17.54
N THR A 307 -13.14 3.19 -18.38
CA THR A 307 -13.78 1.91 -18.77
C THR A 307 -14.04 1.02 -17.55
N ARG A 308 -13.17 1.06 -16.55
CA ARG A 308 -13.31 0.33 -15.27
C ARG A 308 -14.18 1.07 -14.26
N LEU A 309 -14.22 2.40 -14.32
CA LEU A 309 -15.14 3.26 -13.55
C LEU A 309 -16.51 3.42 -14.22
N SER A 310 -16.90 2.51 -15.10
CA SER A 310 -18.11 2.59 -15.90
C SER A 310 -19.36 2.97 -15.06
N PRO A 311 -20.24 3.82 -15.60
CA PRO A 311 -21.44 4.30 -14.91
C PRO A 311 -22.30 3.15 -14.36
N GLY A 312 -22.72 3.29 -13.11
CA GLY A 312 -23.59 2.33 -12.44
C GLY A 312 -22.91 1.30 -11.54
N LYS A 313 -21.57 1.17 -11.58
CA LYS A 313 -20.86 0.22 -10.72
C LYS A 313 -19.84 0.84 -9.78
N THR A 314 -19.28 2.01 -10.05
CA THR A 314 -18.00 2.39 -9.43
C THR A 314 -17.71 3.88 -9.32
N TRP A 315 -18.68 4.80 -9.41
CA TRP A 315 -18.38 6.18 -9.06
C TRP A 315 -18.31 6.39 -7.55
N VAL A 316 -17.50 7.32 -7.10
CA VAL A 316 -17.50 7.79 -5.71
C VAL A 316 -18.77 8.62 -5.48
N SER A 317 -19.42 8.40 -4.35
CA SER A 317 -20.63 9.13 -3.97
C SER A 317 -20.45 10.64 -4.12
N ARG A 318 -21.38 11.29 -4.85
CA ARG A 318 -21.41 12.76 -4.98
C ARG A 318 -21.64 13.45 -3.62
N ILE A 319 -22.29 12.77 -2.68
CA ILE A 319 -22.45 13.27 -1.31
C ILE A 319 -21.06 13.41 -0.65
N LEU A 320 -20.25 12.36 -0.71
CA LEU A 320 -18.88 12.39 -0.15
C LEU A 320 -18.00 13.42 -0.86
N GLN A 321 -18.13 13.56 -2.17
CA GLN A 321 -17.41 14.58 -2.94
C GLN A 321 -17.79 16.00 -2.48
N ARG A 322 -19.09 16.29 -2.30
CA ARG A 322 -19.57 17.57 -1.80
C ARG A 322 -19.17 17.85 -0.35
N VAL A 323 -19.19 16.83 0.50
CA VAL A 323 -18.66 16.95 1.87
C VAL A 323 -17.19 17.33 1.83
N ALA A 324 -16.37 16.66 1.01
CA ALA A 324 -14.96 17.00 0.86
C ALA A 324 -14.77 18.45 0.38
N VAL A 325 -15.55 18.92 -0.60
CA VAL A 325 -15.52 20.32 -1.08
C VAL A 325 -15.87 21.26 0.06
N GLY A 326 -16.97 21.02 0.79
CA GLY A 326 -17.37 21.86 1.92
C GLY A 326 -16.29 21.94 3.01
N MET A 327 -15.59 20.83 3.28
CA MET A 327 -14.45 20.82 4.19
C MET A 327 -13.26 21.63 3.66
N LEU A 328 -12.94 21.49 2.37
CA LEU A 328 -11.80 22.17 1.72
C LEU A 328 -12.03 23.69 1.58
N ASP A 329 -13.26 24.09 1.29
CA ASP A 329 -13.65 25.50 1.13
C ASP A 329 -13.85 26.22 2.47
N HIS A 330 -13.89 25.47 3.58
CA HIS A 330 -14.06 26.09 4.90
C HIS A 330 -12.84 26.99 5.25
N PRO A 331 -13.07 28.25 5.68
CA PRO A 331 -11.98 29.22 5.88
C PRO A 331 -10.88 28.78 6.86
N GLU A 332 -11.22 27.92 7.83
CA GLU A 332 -10.27 27.44 8.85
C GLU A 332 -9.46 26.21 8.39
N THR A 333 -9.86 25.54 7.33
CA THR A 333 -9.21 24.29 6.89
C THR A 333 -7.74 24.49 6.53
N PRO A 334 -7.31 25.51 5.78
CA PRO A 334 -5.88 25.71 5.48
C PRO A 334 -5.03 25.80 6.75
N ALA A 335 -5.47 26.61 7.74
CA ALA A 335 -4.76 26.74 9.01
C ALA A 335 -4.80 25.45 9.85
N ALA A 336 -5.88 24.66 9.79
CA ALA A 336 -5.98 23.38 10.47
C ALA A 336 -5.00 22.36 9.87
N LEU A 337 -4.88 22.30 8.56
CA LEU A 337 -3.94 21.40 7.86
C LEU A 337 -2.48 21.80 8.14
N GLU A 338 -2.17 23.10 8.17
CA GLU A 338 -0.84 23.57 8.52
C GLU A 338 -0.48 23.20 9.96
N ARG A 339 -1.39 23.39 10.92
CA ARG A 339 -1.20 22.98 12.32
C ARG A 339 -1.00 21.46 12.44
N ALA A 340 -1.80 20.66 11.73
CA ALA A 340 -1.68 19.20 11.73
C ALA A 340 -0.32 18.76 11.17
N GLY A 341 0.09 19.28 10.01
CA GLY A 341 1.40 18.99 9.41
C GLY A 341 2.56 19.39 10.33
N ALA A 342 2.47 20.57 10.99
CA ALA A 342 3.47 21.03 11.95
C ALA A 342 3.56 20.09 13.17
N HIS A 343 2.41 19.72 13.73
CA HIS A 343 2.33 18.79 14.87
C HIS A 343 2.96 17.44 14.57
N TYR A 344 2.59 16.81 13.45
CA TYR A 344 3.16 15.52 13.07
C TYR A 344 4.68 15.59 12.87
N ALA A 345 5.17 16.63 12.22
CA ALA A 345 6.61 16.82 12.03
C ALA A 345 7.32 17.00 13.36
N GLU A 346 6.80 17.86 14.26
CA GLU A 346 7.37 18.13 15.58
C GLU A 346 7.44 16.85 16.43
N ARG A 347 6.33 16.08 16.51
CA ARG A 347 6.29 14.82 17.28
C ARG A 347 7.24 13.76 16.70
N GLY A 348 7.26 13.64 15.38
CA GLY A 348 8.20 12.74 14.69
C GLY A 348 9.66 13.13 14.93
N ASP A 349 10.00 14.42 14.83
CA ASP A 349 11.37 14.91 15.07
C ASP A 349 11.79 14.71 16.51
N ALA A 350 10.92 14.99 17.47
CA ALA A 350 11.18 14.77 18.89
C ALA A 350 11.49 13.30 19.19
N LEU A 351 10.65 12.37 18.67
CA LEU A 351 10.89 10.94 18.86
C LEU A 351 12.22 10.49 18.21
N ARG A 352 12.47 10.90 16.95
CA ARG A 352 13.71 10.58 16.24
C ARG A 352 14.95 11.07 16.99
N ALA A 353 14.91 12.28 17.55
CA ALA A 353 16.00 12.83 18.36
C ALA A 353 16.23 11.98 19.62
N LEU A 354 15.17 11.69 20.37
CA LEU A 354 15.25 10.86 21.59
C LEU A 354 15.79 9.45 21.32
N LEU A 355 15.43 8.84 20.20
CA LEU A 355 15.93 7.51 19.82
C LEU A 355 17.42 7.56 19.44
N ARG A 356 17.83 8.57 18.64
CA ARG A 356 19.24 8.76 18.28
C ARG A 356 20.13 9.03 19.49
N GLU A 357 19.67 9.82 20.47
CA GLU A 357 20.38 10.03 21.76
C GLU A 357 20.62 8.71 22.52
N ARG A 358 19.76 7.72 22.31
CA ARG A 358 19.87 6.39 22.91
C ARG A 358 20.62 5.38 22.06
N GLY A 359 21.23 5.83 20.96
CA GLY A 359 22.00 4.99 20.02
C GLY A 359 21.12 4.08 19.16
N ILE A 360 19.84 4.41 19.00
CA ILE A 360 18.90 3.67 18.15
C ILE A 360 18.85 4.34 16.77
N THR A 361 19.08 3.56 15.72
CA THR A 361 19.03 4.04 14.33
C THR A 361 17.59 4.21 13.87
N VAL A 362 17.28 5.34 13.25
CA VAL A 362 15.97 5.65 12.68
C VAL A 362 16.12 6.23 11.28
N ARG A 363 15.22 5.85 10.37
CA ARG A 363 15.19 6.36 8.99
C ARG A 363 14.08 7.37 8.78
N GLY A 364 14.22 8.13 7.71
CA GLY A 364 13.26 9.11 7.26
C GLY A 364 13.08 10.29 8.20
N ASP A 365 12.35 11.29 7.73
CA ASP A 365 12.14 12.53 8.47
C ASP A 365 10.77 13.19 8.15
N ASP A 366 9.86 12.45 7.51
CA ASP A 366 8.54 12.93 7.12
C ASP A 366 7.44 11.89 7.44
N GLY A 367 6.17 12.31 7.41
CA GLY A 367 5.02 11.44 7.60
C GLY A 367 4.65 11.19 9.06
N LEU A 368 3.66 10.29 9.24
CA LEU A 368 3.11 9.91 10.55
C LEU A 368 3.97 8.91 11.30
N ASN A 369 4.82 8.19 10.57
CA ASN A 369 5.51 7.00 11.07
C ASN A 369 7.00 7.26 11.29
N VAL A 370 7.55 6.57 12.28
CA VAL A 370 8.99 6.51 12.52
C VAL A 370 9.44 5.06 12.32
N TRP A 371 10.37 4.85 11.40
CA TRP A 371 10.97 3.55 11.10
C TRP A 371 12.25 3.36 11.89
N VAL A 372 12.28 2.30 12.70
CA VAL A 372 13.33 2.04 13.67
C VAL A 372 14.08 0.77 13.32
N GLU A 373 15.40 0.84 13.21
CA GLU A 373 16.31 -0.29 13.04
C GLU A 373 16.71 -0.84 14.42
N CYS A 374 16.14 -1.95 14.84
CA CYS A 374 16.42 -2.54 16.15
C CYS A 374 17.73 -3.33 16.17
N GLY A 375 18.19 -3.83 15.01
CA GLY A 375 19.39 -4.67 14.88
C GLY A 375 19.28 -6.04 15.56
N VAL A 376 18.06 -6.45 15.89
CA VAL A 376 17.65 -7.75 16.46
C VAL A 376 16.25 -8.09 15.97
N ASP A 377 15.82 -9.34 16.15
CA ASP A 377 14.46 -9.79 15.78
C ASP A 377 13.38 -8.87 16.36
N ALA A 378 12.61 -8.22 15.47
CA ALA A 378 11.57 -7.26 15.86
C ALA A 378 10.42 -7.91 16.64
N ARG A 379 10.17 -9.21 16.50
CA ARG A 379 9.16 -9.92 17.32
C ARG A 379 9.56 -9.93 18.77
N ALA A 380 10.84 -10.25 19.07
CA ALA A 380 11.35 -10.23 20.42
C ALA A 380 11.27 -8.83 21.04
N VAL A 381 11.54 -7.78 20.23
CA VAL A 381 11.36 -6.38 20.64
C VAL A 381 9.89 -6.06 20.88
N SER A 382 8.99 -6.42 19.95
CA SER A 382 7.54 -6.20 20.09
C SER A 382 6.96 -6.86 21.34
N GLU A 383 7.32 -8.11 21.61
CA GLU A 383 6.93 -8.80 22.87
C GLU A 383 7.45 -8.06 24.12
N ALA A 384 8.68 -7.56 24.07
CA ALA A 384 9.24 -6.81 25.20
C ALA A 384 8.56 -5.44 25.38
N MET A 385 8.11 -4.80 24.28
CA MET A 385 7.31 -3.57 24.30
C MET A 385 5.91 -3.81 24.83
N MET A 386 5.24 -4.92 24.44
CA MET A 386 3.93 -5.29 24.99
C MET A 386 3.96 -5.45 26.51
N ARG A 387 5.01 -6.06 27.07
CA ARG A 387 5.20 -6.16 28.52
C ARG A 387 5.37 -4.81 29.23
N ARG A 388 5.71 -3.77 28.48
CA ARG A 388 5.86 -2.38 28.95
C ARG A 388 4.63 -1.51 28.64
N GLY A 389 3.57 -2.11 28.10
CA GLY A 389 2.31 -1.41 27.82
C GLY A 389 2.19 -0.83 26.42
N TRP A 390 3.12 -1.11 25.49
CA TRP A 390 3.15 -0.56 24.15
C TRP A 390 2.86 -1.62 23.09
N LEU A 391 1.97 -1.33 22.17
CA LEU A 391 1.76 -2.14 20.97
C LEU A 391 2.47 -1.47 19.79
N VAL A 392 3.47 -2.15 19.22
CA VAL A 392 4.27 -1.67 18.09
C VAL A 392 4.09 -2.58 16.88
N ARG A 393 4.35 -2.08 15.68
CA ARG A 393 4.24 -2.89 14.46
C ARG A 393 5.61 -3.36 13.99
N THR A 394 5.76 -4.68 13.79
CA THR A 394 6.99 -5.27 13.24
C THR A 394 7.15 -4.94 11.76
N GLY A 395 8.40 -4.82 11.29
CA GLY A 395 8.74 -4.40 9.94
C GLY A 395 8.50 -5.48 8.87
N GLY A 396 8.49 -6.74 9.27
CA GLY A 396 8.49 -7.87 8.33
C GLY A 396 7.30 -7.91 7.36
N GLY A 397 6.13 -7.44 7.80
CA GLY A 397 4.95 -7.35 6.94
C GLY A 397 5.07 -6.32 5.81
N PHE A 398 5.95 -5.33 5.95
CA PHE A 398 6.20 -4.30 4.92
C PHE A 398 7.21 -4.74 3.85
N LEU A 399 7.77 -5.92 3.95
CA LEU A 399 8.66 -6.50 2.95
C LEU A 399 7.87 -7.30 1.91
N LEU A 400 8.32 -7.26 0.66
CA LEU A 400 7.70 -8.03 -0.42
C LEU A 400 7.79 -9.54 -0.16
N GLU A 401 8.94 -10.00 0.34
CA GLU A 401 9.10 -11.32 0.93
C GLU A 401 9.03 -11.16 2.45
N PRO A 402 7.91 -11.57 3.07
CA PRO A 402 7.73 -11.40 4.50
C PRO A 402 8.87 -12.05 5.30
N ASP A 403 9.53 -11.28 6.12
CA ASP A 403 10.56 -11.76 7.04
C ASP A 403 10.13 -11.49 8.48
N GLU A 404 9.65 -12.53 9.14
CA GLU A 404 9.23 -12.44 10.54
C GLU A 404 10.37 -12.09 11.50
N ALA A 405 11.63 -12.35 11.12
CA ALA A 405 12.83 -11.99 11.87
C ALA A 405 13.40 -10.63 11.49
N SER A 406 12.71 -9.87 10.61
CA SER A 406 13.09 -8.51 10.21
C SER A 406 13.46 -7.66 11.43
N PRO A 407 14.61 -6.95 11.40
CA PRO A 407 15.08 -6.20 12.57
C PRO A 407 14.44 -4.81 12.71
N GLN A 408 13.34 -4.54 12.04
CA GLN A 408 12.72 -3.22 12.03
C GLN A 408 11.35 -3.22 12.72
N ILE A 409 10.99 -2.06 13.28
CA ILE A 409 9.64 -1.74 13.74
C ILE A 409 9.17 -0.40 13.20
N ARG A 410 7.85 -0.25 13.04
CA ARG A 410 7.21 1.03 12.73
C ARG A 410 6.45 1.55 13.95
N LEU A 411 6.63 2.84 14.25
CA LEU A 411 5.96 3.55 15.33
C LEU A 411 5.12 4.71 14.79
N THR A 412 3.90 4.85 15.28
CA THR A 412 2.99 5.99 15.04
C THR A 412 2.73 6.65 16.40
N ALA A 413 3.55 7.64 16.76
CA ALA A 413 3.64 8.15 18.14
C ALA A 413 3.25 9.63 18.29
N HIS A 414 2.57 10.20 17.30
CA HIS A 414 2.23 11.64 17.28
C HIS A 414 1.23 12.07 18.36
N THR A 415 0.49 11.14 18.99
CA THR A 415 -0.45 11.41 20.07
C THR A 415 0.21 11.43 21.47
N LEU A 416 1.50 11.12 21.55
CA LEU A 416 2.24 11.11 22.81
C LEU A 416 2.76 12.49 23.15
N ASP A 417 2.71 12.84 24.43
CA ASP A 417 3.37 14.05 24.94
C ASP A 417 4.89 13.85 25.12
N ASP A 418 5.61 14.91 25.55
CA ASP A 418 7.07 14.87 25.70
C ASP A 418 7.53 13.90 26.80
N ALA A 419 6.75 13.69 27.84
CA ALA A 419 7.07 12.77 28.92
C ALA A 419 6.88 11.30 28.43
N GLU A 420 5.77 11.05 27.75
CA GLU A 420 5.45 9.74 27.13
C GLU A 420 6.49 9.36 26.06
N LEU A 421 6.94 10.31 25.22
CA LEU A 421 7.97 10.06 24.20
C LEU A 421 9.31 9.67 24.84
N ARG A 422 9.69 10.28 25.97
CA ARG A 422 10.91 9.87 26.71
C ARG A 422 10.78 8.48 27.27
N VAL A 423 9.64 8.14 27.89
CA VAL A 423 9.34 6.79 28.40
C VAL A 423 9.39 5.78 27.28
N LEU A 424 8.73 6.04 26.16
CA LEU A 424 8.74 5.18 24.97
C LEU A 424 10.18 4.91 24.49
N ALA A 425 11.01 5.94 24.40
CA ALA A 425 12.38 5.81 23.92
C ALA A 425 13.27 5.01 24.89
N ASP A 426 13.08 5.17 26.22
CA ASP A 426 13.78 4.37 27.24
C ASP A 426 13.32 2.91 27.24
N ASP A 427 12.02 2.67 27.14
CA ASP A 427 11.42 1.34 27.06
C ASP A 427 11.88 0.60 25.80
N LEU A 428 11.95 1.28 24.66
CA LEU A 428 12.41 0.68 23.41
C LEU A 428 13.90 0.30 23.50
N ARG A 429 14.75 1.16 24.08
CA ARG A 429 16.16 0.82 24.35
C ARG A 429 16.28 -0.42 25.23
N ALA A 430 15.48 -0.48 26.31
CA ALA A 430 15.47 -1.64 27.20
C ALA A 430 14.94 -2.89 26.49
N ALA A 431 13.89 -2.78 25.67
CA ALA A 431 13.34 -3.90 24.90
C ALA A 431 14.34 -4.48 23.90
N ILE A 432 15.10 -3.61 23.19
CA ILE A 432 16.19 -4.04 22.29
C ILE A 432 17.30 -4.75 23.07
N ALA A 433 17.67 -4.22 24.25
CA ALA A 433 18.67 -4.87 25.10
C ALA A 433 18.19 -6.23 25.65
N ASP A 434 16.91 -6.37 25.97
CA ASP A 434 16.31 -7.64 26.39
C ASP A 434 16.31 -8.67 25.25
N ALA A 435 15.97 -8.24 24.03
CA ALA A 435 15.98 -9.10 22.83
C ALA A 435 17.40 -9.60 22.48
N ARG A 436 18.44 -8.78 22.70
CA ARG A 436 19.84 -9.18 22.48
C ARG A 436 20.35 -10.24 23.43
N ARG A 437 19.72 -10.39 24.63
CA ARG A 437 20.12 -11.36 25.66
C ARG A 437 19.47 -12.74 25.49
N ARG A 438 18.47 -12.83 24.65
CA ARG A 438 17.79 -14.09 24.28
C ARG A 438 18.48 -14.78 23.11
#